data_4cb46849286b201e90bc3fca0fe61e2f
#
_entry.id   4cb46849286b201e90bc3fca0fe61e2f
#
_cell.length_a   1.000
_cell.length_b   1.000
_cell.length_c   1.000
_cell.angle_alpha   90.00
_cell.angle_beta   90.00
_cell.angle_gamma   90.00
#
_symmetry.space_group_name_H-M   'P 1'
#
loop_
_entity.id
_entity.type
_entity.pdbx_description
1 polymer ?
#
loop_
_entity_poly.entity_id
_entity_poly.type
_entity_poly.pdbx_seq_one_letter_code
_entity_poly.pdbx_strand_id
1 'polypeptide(L)'
;MLDTAPLDDLLAIAASAPGKLRVVFEITERSLGARPAELLRTVERIRRLGWQVALDDVGADPASLAFMPLLRPEVVKLDLRFAQERPGPKTAAVLHAVGAYAEQSGALVLAEGIENDRHLAMARGFGARLGQGWLFGRPQEQLSGLPVGELPLPRFAPDLASDASPFAVLPASTPLRTATKRVLIELSKTLEREALAHGSTAILAATFQEARHFTPGTARRYQALAQETGFVCALGEGLRGDLVPGVRGAHLDAGDPVRGEWDVVVLTPHFAAALLARDLGDTGPDADRRFSYALTYHRDTVVRAAGALLSRIVPAAGDVQPATVTEPLRDAA
;
A
#
# COMPACT_ATOMS: atom_id res chain seq x y z
N MET A 1 -10.86 9.15 6.85
CA MET A 1 -12.20 8.58 6.69
C MET A 1 -12.66 8.70 5.24
N LEU A 2 -12.30 7.75 4.38
CA LEU A 2 -12.79 7.69 2.98
C LEU A 2 -14.30 7.38 2.91
N ASP A 3 -14.88 6.85 3.99
CA ASP A 3 -16.28 6.42 4.04
C ASP A 3 -17.24 7.45 4.67
N THR A 4 -16.77 8.59 5.18
CA THR A 4 -17.61 9.46 6.01
C THR A 4 -17.68 10.93 5.59
N ALA A 5 -16.76 11.43 4.79
CA ALA A 5 -16.87 12.79 4.23
C ALA A 5 -16.39 12.80 2.78
N PRO A 6 -17.21 13.27 1.83
CA PRO A 6 -16.76 13.50 0.47
C PRO A 6 -15.54 14.44 0.47
N LEU A 7 -14.50 14.09 -0.27
CA LEU A 7 -13.29 14.90 -0.35
C LEU A 7 -13.60 16.36 -0.76
N ASP A 8 -14.65 16.56 -1.54
CA ASP A 8 -15.10 17.88 -1.99
C ASP A 8 -15.63 18.75 -0.84
N ASP A 9 -16.28 18.18 0.17
CA ASP A 9 -16.72 18.91 1.38
C ASP A 9 -15.50 19.31 2.22
N LEU A 10 -14.52 18.44 2.38
CA LEU A 10 -13.26 18.75 3.08
C LEU A 10 -12.47 19.85 2.35
N LEU A 11 -12.48 19.85 1.02
CA LEU A 11 -11.89 20.91 0.21
C LEU A 11 -12.60 22.25 0.44
N ALA A 12 -13.93 22.26 0.50
CA ALA A 12 -14.71 23.47 0.78
C ALA A 12 -14.38 24.04 2.18
N ILE A 13 -14.27 23.20 3.18
CA ILE A 13 -13.87 23.60 4.55
C ILE A 13 -12.44 24.16 4.53
N ALA A 14 -11.48 23.48 3.91
CA ALA A 14 -10.11 23.94 3.84
C ALA A 14 -9.96 25.27 3.07
N ALA A 15 -10.77 25.48 2.03
CA ALA A 15 -10.79 26.74 1.26
C ALA A 15 -11.43 27.90 2.03
N SER A 16 -12.37 27.63 2.95
CA SER A 16 -13.04 28.63 3.76
C SER A 16 -12.25 29.03 5.02
N ALA A 17 -11.19 28.31 5.36
CA ALA A 17 -10.43 28.55 6.58
C ALA A 17 -9.64 29.87 6.51
N PRO A 18 -9.61 30.65 7.59
CA PRO A 18 -8.81 31.85 7.67
C PRO A 18 -7.32 31.49 7.77
N GLY A 19 -6.60 31.62 6.66
CA GLY A 19 -5.16 31.35 6.57
C GLY A 19 -4.80 30.03 5.86
N LYS A 20 -3.49 29.76 5.74
CA LYS A 20 -3.00 28.52 5.12
C LYS A 20 -3.07 27.38 6.13
N LEU A 21 -4.03 26.49 5.97
CA LEU A 21 -4.07 25.24 6.72
C LEU A 21 -3.03 24.25 6.19
N ARG A 22 -2.37 23.56 7.12
CA ARG A 22 -1.64 22.35 6.80
C ARG A 22 -2.58 21.17 7.05
N VAL A 23 -2.97 20.46 6.00
CA VAL A 23 -3.90 19.34 6.08
C VAL A 23 -3.13 18.03 6.00
N VAL A 24 -3.38 17.14 6.94
CA VAL A 24 -2.94 15.75 6.92
C VAL A 24 -4.20 14.89 6.86
N PHE A 25 -4.33 14.09 5.80
CA PHE A 25 -5.49 13.24 5.57
C PHE A 25 -5.22 11.85 6.15
N GLU A 26 -6.11 11.37 7.03
CA GLU A 26 -5.98 10.06 7.67
C GLU A 26 -6.65 8.97 6.83
N ILE A 27 -5.91 7.90 6.54
CA ILE A 27 -6.38 6.71 5.86
C ILE A 27 -6.42 5.58 6.88
N THR A 28 -7.60 4.99 7.07
CA THR A 28 -7.77 3.84 7.95
C THR A 28 -7.47 2.52 7.21
N GLU A 29 -7.06 1.51 7.95
CA GLU A 29 -6.69 0.18 7.43
C GLU A 29 -7.80 -0.52 6.62
N ARG A 30 -9.08 -0.30 6.99
CA ARG A 30 -10.25 -0.97 6.38
C ARG A 30 -10.40 -0.71 4.87
N SER A 31 -9.85 0.38 4.38
CA SER A 31 -9.94 0.77 2.96
C SER A 31 -8.82 0.17 2.09
N LEU A 32 -7.76 -0.38 2.68
CA LEU A 32 -6.51 -0.67 1.99
C LEU A 32 -6.62 -1.79 0.95
N GLY A 33 -7.09 -2.96 1.35
CA GLY A 33 -7.17 -4.13 0.46
C GLY A 33 -8.44 -4.19 -0.40
N ALA A 34 -9.50 -3.45 -0.02
CA ALA A 34 -10.79 -3.55 -0.69
C ALA A 34 -10.80 -2.89 -2.08
N ARG A 35 -10.22 -1.69 -2.20
CA ARG A 35 -10.26 -0.87 -3.43
C ARG A 35 -8.91 -0.20 -3.73
N PRO A 36 -7.86 -0.95 -4.05
CA PRO A 36 -6.52 -0.40 -4.20
C PRO A 36 -6.42 0.71 -5.25
N ALA A 37 -7.07 0.57 -6.39
CA ALA A 37 -7.04 1.58 -7.45
C ALA A 37 -7.68 2.91 -7.03
N GLU A 38 -8.80 2.86 -6.31
CA GLU A 38 -9.49 4.04 -5.79
C GLU A 38 -8.65 4.73 -4.71
N LEU A 39 -8.09 3.94 -3.82
CA LEU A 39 -7.20 4.41 -2.76
C LEU A 39 -5.98 5.17 -3.34
N LEU A 40 -5.29 4.58 -4.32
CA LEU A 40 -4.13 5.21 -4.96
C LEU A 40 -4.50 6.53 -5.65
N ARG A 41 -5.62 6.58 -6.37
CA ARG A 41 -6.11 7.83 -6.99
C ARG A 41 -6.45 8.89 -5.93
N THR A 42 -7.03 8.48 -4.81
CA THR A 42 -7.35 9.40 -3.71
C THR A 42 -6.08 9.97 -3.08
N VAL A 43 -5.09 9.15 -2.77
CA VAL A 43 -3.78 9.60 -2.25
C VAL A 43 -3.10 10.54 -3.22
N GLU A 44 -3.12 10.23 -4.51
CA GLU A 44 -2.56 11.10 -5.54
C GLU A 44 -3.28 12.46 -5.61
N ARG A 45 -4.62 12.46 -5.55
CA ARG A 45 -5.43 13.70 -5.51
C ARG A 45 -5.08 14.55 -4.28
N ILE A 46 -4.99 13.93 -3.10
CA ILE A 46 -4.59 14.59 -1.85
C ILE A 46 -3.23 15.27 -2.01
N ARG A 47 -2.24 14.57 -2.58
CA ARG A 47 -0.90 15.13 -2.79
C ARG A 47 -0.84 16.25 -3.82
N ARG A 48 -1.64 16.16 -4.89
CA ARG A 48 -1.76 17.27 -5.88
C ARG A 48 -2.30 18.54 -5.24
N LEU A 49 -3.08 18.44 -4.17
CA LEU A 49 -3.56 19.58 -3.38
C LEU A 49 -2.48 20.13 -2.42
N GLY A 50 -1.30 19.51 -2.36
CA GLY A 50 -0.26 19.85 -1.40
C GLY A 50 -0.52 19.36 0.02
N TRP A 51 -1.51 18.49 0.21
CA TRP A 51 -1.84 17.87 1.47
C TRP A 51 -0.98 16.62 1.71
N GLN A 52 -0.94 16.18 2.95
CA GLN A 52 -0.15 15.04 3.42
C GLN A 52 -1.07 13.90 3.85
N VAL A 53 -0.48 12.71 3.99
CA VAL A 53 -1.21 11.50 4.34
C VAL A 53 -0.69 10.94 5.66
N ALA A 54 -1.60 10.56 6.54
CA ALA A 54 -1.33 9.73 7.69
C ALA A 54 -1.96 8.34 7.48
N LEU A 55 -1.25 7.31 7.87
CA LEU A 55 -1.81 5.95 7.95
C LEU A 55 -2.19 5.68 9.39
N ASP A 56 -3.48 5.43 9.62
CA ASP A 56 -4.07 5.29 10.94
C ASP A 56 -4.17 3.83 11.40
N ASP A 57 -4.23 3.61 12.71
CA ASP A 57 -4.37 2.30 13.36
C ASP A 57 -3.33 1.26 12.91
N VAL A 58 -2.09 1.69 12.58
CA VAL A 58 -1.07 0.80 12.07
C VAL A 58 -0.70 -0.28 13.08
N GLY A 59 -0.79 -1.53 12.63
CA GLY A 59 -0.53 -2.73 13.41
C GLY A 59 -1.77 -3.38 14.01
N ALA A 60 -2.95 -2.78 13.87
CA ALA A 60 -4.22 -3.46 14.15
C ALA A 60 -4.50 -4.54 13.11
N ASP A 61 -4.26 -4.25 11.82
CA ASP A 61 -4.35 -5.18 10.69
C ASP A 61 -2.99 -5.29 9.97
N PRO A 62 -2.55 -6.50 9.58
CA PRO A 62 -1.34 -6.69 8.77
C PRO A 62 -1.34 -5.94 7.44
N ALA A 63 -2.50 -5.71 6.82
CA ALA A 63 -2.62 -4.98 5.56
C ALA A 63 -2.06 -3.55 5.68
N SER A 64 -2.16 -2.89 6.85
CA SER A 64 -1.61 -1.56 7.07
C SER A 64 -0.10 -1.52 6.81
N LEU A 65 0.62 -2.55 7.25
CA LEU A 65 2.07 -2.66 7.02
C LEU A 65 2.39 -2.95 5.55
N ALA A 66 1.63 -3.82 4.90
CA ALA A 66 1.88 -4.19 3.51
C ALA A 66 1.68 -2.98 2.56
N PHE A 67 0.63 -2.19 2.75
CA PHE A 67 0.32 -1.03 1.92
C PHE A 67 1.12 0.23 2.27
N MET A 68 1.70 0.31 3.47
CA MET A 68 2.46 1.48 3.94
C MET A 68 3.54 1.95 2.94
N PRO A 69 4.42 1.09 2.39
CA PRO A 69 5.43 1.54 1.44
C PRO A 69 4.85 2.01 0.10
N LEU A 70 3.68 1.52 -0.28
CA LEU A 70 2.98 1.93 -1.49
C LEU A 70 2.31 3.30 -1.29
N LEU A 71 1.63 3.51 -0.17
CA LEU A 71 0.94 4.77 0.13
C LEU A 71 1.88 5.91 0.49
N ARG A 72 3.08 5.59 1.00
CA ARG A 72 4.12 6.54 1.41
C ARG A 72 3.59 7.62 2.38
N PRO A 73 2.94 7.23 3.52
CA PRO A 73 2.42 8.21 4.47
C PRO A 73 3.55 9.05 5.08
N GLU A 74 3.28 10.33 5.29
CA GLU A 74 4.16 11.26 5.98
C GLU A 74 4.11 11.08 7.50
N VAL A 75 2.99 10.52 8.01
CA VAL A 75 2.78 10.17 9.41
C VAL A 75 2.28 8.74 9.51
N VAL A 76 2.88 7.96 10.39
CA VAL A 76 2.44 6.60 10.74
C VAL A 76 1.92 6.64 12.17
N LYS A 77 0.60 6.40 12.36
CA LYS A 77 -0.05 6.39 13.66
C LYS A 77 -0.09 4.96 14.19
N LEU A 78 0.59 4.71 15.30
CA LEU A 78 0.57 3.42 15.98
C LEU A 78 -0.67 3.32 16.85
N ASP A 79 -1.43 2.25 16.68
CA ASP A 79 -2.60 1.92 17.48
C ASP A 79 -2.29 1.99 18.99
N LEU A 80 -3.26 2.47 19.76
CA LEU A 80 -3.14 2.70 21.21
C LEU A 80 -2.64 1.48 22.00
N ARG A 81 -2.91 0.25 21.52
CA ARG A 81 -2.47 -1.00 22.16
C ARG A 81 -0.95 -1.09 22.29
N PHE A 82 -0.21 -0.49 21.36
CA PHE A 82 1.26 -0.46 21.45
C PHE A 82 1.77 0.34 22.64
N ALA A 83 1.10 1.43 23.01
CA ALA A 83 1.47 2.22 24.18
C ALA A 83 0.97 1.58 25.50
N GLN A 84 -0.15 0.88 25.49
CA GLN A 84 -0.88 0.44 26.68
C GLN A 84 -0.59 -1.01 27.08
N GLU A 85 -0.39 -1.91 26.09
CA GLU A 85 -0.20 -3.34 26.34
C GLU A 85 1.27 -3.73 26.53
N ARG A 86 1.50 -4.96 26.97
CA ARG A 86 2.85 -5.50 27.06
C ARG A 86 3.36 -5.89 25.66
N PRO A 87 4.57 -5.43 25.27
CA PRO A 87 5.15 -5.81 23.99
C PRO A 87 5.31 -7.32 23.84
N GLY A 88 4.96 -7.83 22.65
CA GLY A 88 5.11 -9.22 22.27
C GLY A 88 5.77 -9.35 20.88
N PRO A 89 5.90 -10.58 20.34
CA PRO A 89 6.49 -10.81 19.01
C PRO A 89 5.79 -10.02 17.90
N LYS A 90 4.46 -9.88 17.94
CA LYS A 90 3.69 -9.07 16.98
C LYS A 90 4.07 -7.60 17.08
N THR A 91 4.18 -7.08 18.31
CA THR A 91 4.63 -5.70 18.55
C THR A 91 6.00 -5.46 17.93
N ALA A 92 6.96 -6.37 18.17
CA ALA A 92 8.30 -6.27 17.61
C ALA A 92 8.31 -6.28 16.08
N ALA A 93 7.50 -7.11 15.43
CA ALA A 93 7.37 -7.17 13.98
C ALA A 93 6.82 -5.86 13.40
N VAL A 94 5.79 -5.27 14.02
CA VAL A 94 5.23 -3.97 13.60
C VAL A 94 6.25 -2.86 13.78
N LEU A 95 6.93 -2.80 14.93
CA LEU A 95 7.95 -1.78 15.20
C LEU A 95 9.13 -1.88 14.24
N HIS A 96 9.55 -3.11 13.90
CA HIS A 96 10.58 -3.34 12.89
C HIS A 96 10.15 -2.78 11.52
N ALA A 97 8.93 -3.09 11.07
CA ALA A 97 8.40 -2.64 9.80
C ALA A 97 8.24 -1.11 9.75
N VAL A 98 7.64 -0.52 10.79
CA VAL A 98 7.43 0.93 10.89
C VAL A 98 8.75 1.67 11.03
N GLY A 99 9.67 1.15 11.85
CA GLY A 99 11.01 1.73 12.03
C GLY A 99 11.80 1.77 10.71
N ALA A 100 11.84 0.66 9.98
CA ALA A 100 12.49 0.58 8.67
C ALA A 100 11.87 1.55 7.65
N TYR A 101 10.55 1.65 7.62
CA TYR A 101 9.86 2.61 6.76
C TYR A 101 10.18 4.06 7.15
N ALA A 102 10.09 4.40 8.43
CA ALA A 102 10.37 5.75 8.93
C ALA A 102 11.82 6.19 8.66
N GLU A 103 12.79 5.29 8.84
CA GLU A 103 14.20 5.56 8.54
C GLU A 103 14.42 5.85 7.04
N GLN A 104 13.82 5.06 6.16
CA GLN A 104 13.97 5.21 4.70
C GLN A 104 13.23 6.42 4.13
N SER A 105 12.08 6.77 4.71
CA SER A 105 11.17 7.79 4.16
C SER A 105 11.25 9.14 4.86
N GLY A 106 11.76 9.18 6.09
CA GLY A 106 11.69 10.34 6.97
C GLY A 106 10.29 10.56 7.59
N ALA A 107 9.36 9.62 7.43
CA ALA A 107 8.03 9.69 8.03
C ALA A 107 8.10 9.79 9.56
N LEU A 108 7.16 10.52 10.14
CA LEU A 108 7.06 10.65 11.59
C LEU A 108 6.15 9.54 12.15
N VAL A 109 6.59 8.95 13.25
CA VAL A 109 5.79 7.99 14.01
C VAL A 109 5.05 8.73 15.11
N LEU A 110 3.72 8.58 15.15
CA LEU A 110 2.83 9.09 16.17
C LEU A 110 2.30 7.90 16.97
N ALA A 111 2.40 7.95 18.29
CA ALA A 111 1.77 6.96 19.17
C ALA A 111 0.48 7.53 19.76
N GLU A 112 -0.57 6.73 19.71
CA GLU A 112 -1.88 7.06 20.23
C GLU A 112 -2.10 6.52 21.65
N GLY A 113 -3.17 6.98 22.31
CA GLY A 113 -3.61 6.48 23.61
C GLY A 113 -2.63 6.72 24.76
N ILE A 114 -1.82 7.76 24.69
CA ILE A 114 -0.87 8.13 25.76
C ILE A 114 -1.63 8.81 26.90
N GLU A 115 -1.85 8.08 27.99
CA GLU A 115 -2.64 8.54 29.15
C GLU A 115 -1.79 8.84 30.40
N ASN A 116 -0.56 8.35 30.44
CA ASN A 116 0.35 8.48 31.57
C ASN A 116 1.82 8.39 31.15
N ASP A 117 2.74 8.67 32.09
CA ASP A 117 4.19 8.68 31.82
C ASP A 117 4.74 7.30 31.41
N ARG A 118 4.13 6.20 31.85
CA ARG A 118 4.51 4.86 31.41
C ARG A 118 4.22 4.66 29.93
N HIS A 119 3.03 5.06 29.45
CA HIS A 119 2.65 5.01 28.04
C HIS A 119 3.58 5.92 27.22
N LEU A 120 3.92 7.11 27.73
CA LEU A 120 4.85 8.03 27.07
C LEU A 120 6.26 7.42 26.95
N ALA A 121 6.75 6.80 28.00
CA ALA A 121 8.06 6.13 27.98
C ALA A 121 8.08 4.97 26.98
N MET A 122 7.00 4.19 26.90
CA MET A 122 6.82 3.11 25.93
C MET A 122 6.82 3.65 24.50
N ALA A 123 6.02 4.67 24.21
CA ALA A 123 5.93 5.31 22.90
C ALA A 123 7.29 5.83 22.42
N ARG A 124 8.05 6.49 23.32
CA ARG A 124 9.41 6.94 23.02
C ARG A 124 10.37 5.78 22.74
N GLY A 125 10.25 4.68 23.48
CA GLY A 125 11.01 3.46 23.25
C GLY A 125 10.73 2.83 21.90
N PHE A 126 9.55 3.07 21.34
CA PHE A 126 9.15 2.62 19.99
C PHE A 126 9.55 3.60 18.88
N GLY A 127 10.26 4.67 19.20
CA GLY A 127 10.70 5.67 18.23
C GLY A 127 9.63 6.70 17.85
N ALA A 128 8.50 6.74 18.57
CA ALA A 128 7.47 7.76 18.34
C ALA A 128 8.01 9.16 18.68
N ARG A 129 7.93 10.06 17.72
CA ARG A 129 8.31 11.48 17.87
C ARG A 129 7.10 12.36 18.16
N LEU A 130 5.91 11.86 17.89
CA LEU A 130 4.63 12.50 18.15
C LEU A 130 3.81 11.63 19.09
N GLY A 131 2.96 12.26 19.87
CA GLY A 131 2.07 11.56 20.80
C GLY A 131 0.69 12.21 20.87
N GLN A 132 -0.33 11.38 20.98
CA GLN A 132 -1.70 11.78 21.16
C GLN A 132 -2.32 11.00 22.33
N GLY A 133 -3.09 11.67 23.18
CA GLY A 133 -3.75 11.05 24.33
C GLY A 133 -4.01 12.00 25.47
N TRP A 134 -4.70 11.51 26.49
CA TRP A 134 -5.17 12.34 27.61
C TRP A 134 -4.05 12.92 28.47
N LEU A 135 -2.85 12.36 28.42
CA LEU A 135 -1.67 12.94 29.08
C LEU A 135 -1.39 14.37 28.59
N PHE A 136 -1.65 14.65 27.30
CA PHE A 136 -1.41 15.96 26.67
C PHE A 136 -2.61 16.90 26.76
N GLY A 137 -3.75 16.42 27.23
CA GLY A 137 -4.99 17.18 27.37
C GLY A 137 -6.19 16.47 26.75
N ARG A 138 -7.37 16.84 27.20
CA ARG A 138 -8.63 16.39 26.60
C ARG A 138 -9.04 17.31 25.46
N PRO A 139 -9.88 16.85 24.51
CA PRO A 139 -10.45 17.71 23.48
C PRO A 139 -11.11 18.96 24.10
N GLN A 140 -10.86 20.12 23.50
CA GLN A 140 -11.38 21.41 23.92
C GLN A 140 -11.87 22.19 22.71
N GLU A 141 -12.93 22.99 22.86
CA GLU A 141 -13.46 23.84 21.77
C GLU A 141 -12.47 24.91 21.33
N GLN A 142 -11.65 25.42 22.25
CA GLN A 142 -10.65 26.44 21.98
C GLN A 142 -9.29 26.00 22.52
N LEU A 143 -8.31 25.98 21.65
CA LEU A 143 -6.91 25.74 21.99
C LEU A 143 -6.26 27.10 22.30
N SER A 144 -5.97 27.38 23.56
CA SER A 144 -5.25 28.58 23.97
C SER A 144 -3.89 28.23 24.58
N GLY A 145 -2.89 29.05 24.28
CA GLY A 145 -1.56 28.94 24.91
C GLY A 145 -0.68 27.79 24.44
N LEU A 146 -1.01 27.10 23.35
CA LEU A 146 -0.14 26.07 22.79
C LEU A 146 1.04 26.72 22.04
N PRO A 147 2.27 26.22 22.24
CA PRO A 147 3.40 26.68 21.44
C PRO A 147 3.17 26.26 19.99
N VAL A 148 3.25 27.23 19.08
CA VAL A 148 3.25 26.94 17.64
C VAL A 148 4.65 26.43 17.27
N GLY A 149 4.76 25.12 17.04
CA GLY A 149 5.98 24.49 16.56
C GLY A 149 5.90 24.18 15.09
N GLU A 150 7.05 24.14 14.42
CA GLU A 150 7.14 23.56 13.08
C GLU A 150 7.14 22.04 13.16
N LEU A 151 6.27 21.39 12.38
CA LEU A 151 6.26 19.95 12.19
C LEU A 151 6.90 19.66 10.81
N PRO A 152 8.19 19.27 10.77
CA PRO A 152 8.87 18.98 9.50
C PRO A 152 8.43 17.61 8.99
N LEU A 153 7.38 17.58 8.19
CA LEU A 153 6.93 16.36 7.50
C LEU A 153 7.66 16.23 6.16
N PRO A 154 8.05 15.01 5.77
CA PRO A 154 8.56 14.77 4.43
C PRO A 154 7.49 15.13 3.39
N ARG A 155 7.90 15.29 2.13
CA ARG A 155 6.99 15.52 1.01
C ARG A 155 7.25 14.48 -0.06
N PHE A 156 6.21 13.81 -0.49
CA PHE A 156 6.27 12.83 -1.56
C PHE A 156 5.58 13.35 -2.81
N ALA A 157 6.12 13.00 -3.97
CA ALA A 157 5.53 13.37 -5.25
C ALA A 157 4.20 12.61 -5.48
N PRO A 158 3.23 13.21 -6.18
CA PRO A 158 1.98 12.57 -6.56
C PRO A 158 2.17 11.69 -7.80
N ASP A 159 2.90 10.58 -7.68
CA ASP A 159 3.28 9.70 -8.80
C ASP A 159 2.93 8.22 -8.58
N LEU A 160 1.95 7.95 -7.72
CA LEU A 160 1.60 6.58 -7.32
C LEU A 160 0.62 5.87 -8.27
N ALA A 161 -0.37 6.59 -8.78
CA ALA A 161 -1.32 6.05 -9.75
C ALA A 161 -0.81 6.36 -11.16
N SER A 162 -0.30 5.36 -11.84
CA SER A 162 0.26 5.51 -13.19
C SER A 162 -0.48 4.64 -14.18
N ASP A 163 -0.87 5.22 -15.33
CA ASP A 163 -1.35 4.46 -16.50
C ASP A 163 -0.19 3.79 -17.25
N ALA A 164 1.06 4.11 -16.88
CA ALA A 164 2.24 3.45 -17.41
C ALA A 164 2.26 1.95 -17.04
N SER A 165 2.96 1.15 -17.86
CA SER A 165 3.20 -0.24 -17.51
C SER A 165 4.35 -0.37 -16.51
N PRO A 166 4.45 -1.48 -15.75
CA PRO A 166 5.58 -1.77 -14.88
C PRO A 166 6.94 -1.71 -15.60
N PHE A 167 7.02 -2.22 -16.81
CA PHE A 167 8.26 -2.16 -17.59
C PHE A 167 8.61 -0.71 -18.01
N ALA A 168 7.61 0.12 -18.26
CA ALA A 168 7.83 1.52 -18.66
C ALA A 168 8.33 2.42 -17.50
N VAL A 169 8.17 2.01 -16.23
CA VAL A 169 8.70 2.77 -15.09
C VAL A 169 10.18 2.50 -14.81
N LEU A 170 10.80 1.56 -15.55
CA LEU A 170 12.24 1.32 -15.42
C LEU A 170 13.03 2.56 -15.84
N PRO A 171 14.01 3.00 -15.04
CA PRO A 171 14.96 4.01 -15.49
C PRO A 171 15.66 3.61 -16.79
N ALA A 172 15.88 4.55 -17.69
CA ALA A 172 16.57 4.28 -18.97
C ALA A 172 17.98 3.67 -18.79
N SER A 173 18.60 3.90 -17.64
CA SER A 173 19.90 3.33 -17.27
C SER A 173 19.84 1.89 -16.77
N THR A 174 18.63 1.32 -16.61
CA THR A 174 18.49 -0.04 -16.07
C THR A 174 19.01 -1.06 -17.07
N PRO A 175 19.96 -1.92 -16.69
CA PRO A 175 20.46 -2.96 -17.58
C PRO A 175 19.37 -3.99 -17.91
N LEU A 176 19.04 -4.11 -19.19
CA LEU A 176 18.12 -5.14 -19.68
C LEU A 176 18.88 -6.39 -20.06
N ARG A 177 18.28 -7.54 -19.79
CA ARG A 177 18.78 -8.88 -20.15
C ARG A 177 17.73 -9.60 -20.99
N THR A 178 18.18 -10.61 -21.73
CA THR A 178 17.26 -11.48 -22.46
C THR A 178 17.29 -12.88 -21.87
N ALA A 179 16.11 -13.46 -21.62
CA ALA A 179 15.98 -14.83 -21.15
C ALA A 179 14.76 -15.53 -21.75
N THR A 180 14.76 -16.86 -21.69
CA THR A 180 13.60 -17.66 -22.07
C THR A 180 12.53 -17.66 -20.98
N LYS A 181 11.29 -17.98 -21.35
CA LYS A 181 10.17 -18.18 -20.44
C LYS A 181 10.51 -19.10 -19.27
N ARG A 182 11.30 -20.16 -19.50
CA ARG A 182 11.73 -21.10 -18.45
C ARG A 182 12.50 -20.40 -17.32
N VAL A 183 13.40 -19.49 -17.67
CA VAL A 183 14.17 -18.71 -16.67
C VAL A 183 13.27 -17.77 -15.91
N LEU A 184 12.35 -17.08 -16.59
CA LEU A 184 11.42 -16.16 -15.93
C LEU A 184 10.49 -16.88 -14.94
N ILE A 185 10.05 -18.10 -15.26
CA ILE A 185 9.27 -18.94 -14.34
C ILE A 185 10.03 -19.18 -13.03
N GLU A 186 11.31 -19.53 -13.10
CA GLU A 186 12.10 -19.79 -11.88
C GLU A 186 12.41 -18.51 -11.10
N LEU A 187 12.66 -17.39 -11.78
CA LEU A 187 12.80 -16.07 -11.14
C LEU A 187 11.49 -15.65 -10.45
N SER A 188 10.33 -15.84 -11.10
CA SER A 188 9.02 -15.57 -10.51
C SER A 188 8.80 -16.38 -9.24
N LYS A 189 9.05 -17.69 -9.27
CA LYS A 189 8.93 -18.55 -8.09
C LYS A 189 9.89 -18.16 -6.97
N THR A 190 11.05 -17.60 -7.31
CA THR A 190 11.98 -17.08 -6.30
C THR A 190 11.41 -15.87 -5.62
N LEU A 191 10.87 -14.90 -6.37
CA LEU A 191 10.19 -13.74 -5.79
C LEU A 191 8.94 -14.13 -4.98
N GLU A 192 8.16 -15.11 -5.44
CA GLU A 192 7.03 -15.65 -4.69
C GLU A 192 7.46 -16.21 -3.32
N ARG A 193 8.64 -16.88 -3.25
CA ARG A 193 9.22 -17.36 -1.97
C ARG A 193 9.70 -16.22 -1.07
N GLU A 194 10.24 -15.14 -1.65
CA GLU A 194 10.56 -13.92 -0.89
C GLU A 194 9.28 -13.31 -0.27
N ALA A 195 8.18 -13.24 -1.03
CA ALA A 195 6.91 -12.75 -0.50
C ALA A 195 6.44 -13.61 0.71
N LEU A 196 6.53 -14.94 0.62
CA LEU A 196 6.22 -15.84 1.74
C LEU A 196 7.13 -15.61 2.95
N ALA A 197 8.42 -15.41 2.73
CA ALA A 197 9.38 -15.17 3.81
C ALA A 197 9.09 -13.88 4.59
N HIS A 198 8.52 -12.88 3.91
CA HIS A 198 8.12 -11.61 4.53
C HIS A 198 6.69 -11.64 5.12
N GLY A 199 5.91 -12.67 4.81
CA GLY A 199 4.61 -12.92 5.42
C GLY A 199 3.61 -11.78 5.22
N SER A 200 2.81 -11.51 6.25
CA SER A 200 1.70 -10.55 6.20
C SER A 200 2.09 -9.10 5.90
N THR A 201 3.37 -8.76 5.87
CA THR A 201 3.84 -7.43 5.49
C THR A 201 4.10 -7.28 3.98
N ALA A 202 3.92 -8.34 3.19
CA ALA A 202 4.22 -8.35 1.77
C ALA A 202 2.97 -8.10 0.90
N ILE A 203 3.14 -7.27 -0.13
CA ILE A 203 2.31 -7.26 -1.34
C ILE A 203 3.00 -8.11 -2.39
N LEU A 204 2.24 -9.01 -3.03
CA LEU A 204 2.62 -9.73 -4.24
C LEU A 204 1.66 -9.36 -5.38
N ALA A 205 2.19 -8.73 -6.43
CA ALA A 205 1.43 -8.43 -7.63
C ALA A 205 2.10 -9.06 -8.84
N ALA A 206 1.33 -9.78 -9.68
CA ALA A 206 1.89 -10.46 -10.86
C ALA A 206 0.98 -10.35 -12.08
N THR A 207 1.60 -10.42 -13.28
CA THR A 207 0.88 -10.46 -14.56
C THR A 207 0.96 -11.85 -15.19
N PHE A 208 -0.11 -12.26 -15.85
CA PHE A 208 -0.24 -13.58 -16.49
C PHE A 208 -0.56 -13.50 -17.97
N GLN A 209 -0.48 -12.32 -18.57
CA GLN A 209 -0.90 -12.07 -19.96
C GLN A 209 -2.36 -12.49 -20.23
N GLU A 210 -2.68 -13.80 -20.10
CA GLU A 210 -4.00 -14.40 -20.32
C GLU A 210 -4.41 -15.36 -19.18
N ALA A 211 -5.71 -15.53 -18.96
CA ALA A 211 -6.25 -16.42 -17.92
C ALA A 211 -5.76 -17.87 -18.04
N ARG A 212 -5.50 -18.37 -19.26
CA ARG A 212 -4.98 -19.73 -19.44
C ARG A 212 -3.62 -19.98 -18.77
N HIS A 213 -2.84 -18.92 -18.52
CA HIS A 213 -1.56 -19.02 -17.82
C HIS A 213 -1.71 -19.09 -16.30
N PHE A 214 -2.88 -18.70 -15.78
CA PHE A 214 -3.24 -18.90 -14.37
C PHE A 214 -3.79 -20.32 -14.17
N THR A 215 -2.91 -21.30 -14.32
CA THR A 215 -3.25 -22.73 -14.27
C THR A 215 -3.75 -23.17 -12.89
N PRO A 216 -4.43 -24.34 -12.76
CA PRO A 216 -4.82 -24.87 -11.44
C PRO A 216 -3.66 -25.02 -10.45
N GLY A 217 -2.46 -25.32 -10.94
CA GLY A 217 -1.24 -25.37 -10.11
C GLY A 217 -0.82 -23.98 -9.63
N THR A 218 -0.90 -22.97 -10.49
CA THR A 218 -0.67 -21.57 -10.13
C THR A 218 -1.71 -21.07 -9.15
N ALA A 219 -3.00 -21.37 -9.39
CA ALA A 219 -4.10 -20.99 -8.51
C ALA A 219 -3.91 -21.49 -7.08
N ARG A 220 -3.56 -22.77 -6.90
CA ARG A 220 -3.26 -23.35 -5.58
C ARG A 220 -2.07 -22.66 -4.90
N ARG A 221 -1.01 -22.37 -5.65
CA ARG A 221 0.18 -21.69 -5.13
C ARG A 221 -0.16 -20.26 -4.70
N TYR A 222 -0.92 -19.51 -5.51
CA TYR A 222 -1.34 -18.15 -5.19
C TYR A 222 -2.32 -18.09 -4.02
N GLN A 223 -3.21 -19.07 -3.89
CA GLN A 223 -4.07 -19.19 -2.72
C GLN A 223 -3.27 -19.40 -1.43
N ALA A 224 -2.24 -20.26 -1.46
CA ALA A 224 -1.34 -20.43 -0.33
C ALA A 224 -0.55 -19.14 0.00
N LEU A 225 -0.08 -18.42 -1.02
CA LEU A 225 0.55 -17.11 -0.85
C LEU A 225 -0.39 -16.10 -0.17
N ALA A 226 -1.65 -16.04 -0.61
CA ALA A 226 -2.64 -15.12 -0.06
C ALA A 226 -3.03 -15.39 1.40
N GLN A 227 -2.84 -16.62 1.88
CA GLN A 227 -3.06 -16.97 3.29
C GLN A 227 -1.96 -16.42 4.21
N GLU A 228 -0.76 -16.26 3.70
CA GLU A 228 0.42 -15.88 4.48
C GLU A 228 0.85 -14.42 4.27
N THR A 229 0.51 -13.81 3.13
CA THR A 229 0.93 -12.45 2.77
C THR A 229 -0.18 -11.43 3.00
N GLY A 230 0.17 -10.14 3.06
CA GLY A 230 -0.79 -9.06 3.31
C GLY A 230 -1.72 -8.76 2.14
N PHE A 231 -1.25 -8.96 0.89
CA PHE A 231 -2.08 -8.76 -0.29
C PHE A 231 -1.51 -9.48 -1.51
N VAL A 232 -2.38 -10.17 -2.26
CA VAL A 232 -2.01 -10.86 -3.50
C VAL A 232 -2.96 -10.48 -4.62
N CYS A 233 -2.40 -10.11 -5.77
CA CYS A 233 -3.19 -9.89 -6.98
C CYS A 233 -2.54 -10.49 -8.23
N ALA A 234 -3.39 -10.82 -9.21
CA ALA A 234 -2.99 -11.35 -10.50
C ALA A 234 -3.76 -10.65 -11.62
N LEU A 235 -3.04 -10.12 -12.60
CA LEU A 235 -3.60 -9.34 -13.71
C LEU A 235 -3.40 -10.08 -15.03
N GLY A 236 -4.38 -10.03 -15.90
CA GLY A 236 -4.30 -10.64 -17.23
C GLY A 236 -5.62 -10.57 -17.98
N GLU A 237 -5.59 -10.84 -19.28
CA GLU A 237 -6.81 -10.97 -20.04
C GLU A 237 -7.70 -12.07 -19.46
N GLY A 238 -8.94 -11.75 -19.13
CA GLY A 238 -9.91 -12.70 -18.60
C GLY A 238 -9.85 -12.94 -17.08
N LEU A 239 -8.84 -12.41 -16.37
CA LEU A 239 -8.76 -12.48 -14.91
C LEU A 239 -9.65 -11.40 -14.29
N ARG A 240 -10.76 -11.78 -13.62
CA ARG A 240 -11.71 -10.83 -13.04
C ARG A 240 -12.14 -11.25 -11.65
N GLY A 241 -12.38 -10.27 -10.76
CA GLY A 241 -12.88 -10.52 -9.40
C GLY A 241 -11.92 -11.32 -8.54
N ASP A 242 -12.44 -12.11 -7.63
CA ASP A 242 -11.64 -13.01 -6.81
C ASP A 242 -11.38 -14.32 -7.58
N LEU A 243 -10.12 -14.54 -7.95
CA LEU A 243 -9.72 -15.71 -8.76
C LEU A 243 -9.76 -17.00 -7.94
N VAL A 244 -9.27 -16.93 -6.71
CA VAL A 244 -9.35 -17.91 -5.63
C VAL A 244 -9.37 -17.15 -4.31
N PRO A 245 -9.76 -17.73 -3.18
CA PRO A 245 -9.82 -17.05 -1.90
C PRO A 245 -8.54 -16.24 -1.59
N GLY A 246 -8.71 -14.92 -1.39
CA GLY A 246 -7.65 -13.99 -1.06
C GLY A 246 -6.80 -13.48 -2.25
N VAL A 247 -7.06 -13.93 -3.48
CA VAL A 247 -6.32 -13.49 -4.67
C VAL A 247 -7.20 -12.60 -5.55
N ARG A 248 -6.88 -11.31 -5.60
CA ARG A 248 -7.59 -10.33 -6.44
C ARG A 248 -7.18 -10.44 -7.89
N GLY A 249 -8.15 -10.55 -8.78
CA GLY A 249 -7.95 -10.52 -10.22
C GLY A 249 -8.22 -9.15 -10.83
N ALA A 250 -7.48 -8.80 -11.89
CA ALA A 250 -7.83 -7.67 -12.74
C ALA A 250 -7.71 -8.04 -14.21
N HIS A 251 -8.74 -7.70 -14.96
CA HIS A 251 -8.75 -7.86 -16.42
C HIS A 251 -7.94 -6.75 -17.07
N LEU A 252 -7.09 -7.15 -18.00
CA LEU A 252 -6.34 -6.23 -18.87
C LEU A 252 -7.04 -6.13 -20.23
N ASP A 253 -7.50 -4.95 -20.58
CA ASP A 253 -8.13 -4.66 -21.87
C ASP A 253 -7.13 -4.78 -23.03
N ALA A 254 -7.63 -4.92 -24.26
CA ALA A 254 -6.81 -5.15 -25.44
C ALA A 254 -5.73 -4.09 -25.69
N GLY A 255 -6.00 -2.84 -25.29
CA GLY A 255 -5.08 -1.71 -25.43
C GLY A 255 -4.15 -1.49 -24.22
N ASP A 256 -4.27 -2.29 -23.13
CA ASP A 256 -3.42 -2.10 -21.97
C ASP A 256 -1.99 -2.59 -22.26
N PRO A 257 -0.97 -1.70 -22.09
CA PRO A 257 0.42 -2.07 -22.38
C PRO A 257 0.95 -3.22 -21.51
N VAL A 258 0.36 -3.48 -20.35
CA VAL A 258 0.73 -4.55 -19.43
C VAL A 258 0.46 -5.96 -20.03
N ARG A 259 -0.43 -6.07 -21.03
CA ARG A 259 -0.72 -7.37 -21.68
C ARG A 259 0.51 -8.04 -22.32
N GLY A 260 1.47 -7.24 -22.79
CA GLY A 260 2.73 -7.73 -23.37
C GLY A 260 3.84 -7.96 -22.34
N GLU A 261 3.51 -7.81 -21.04
CA GLU A 261 4.49 -7.88 -19.97
C GLU A 261 4.33 -9.13 -19.10
N TRP A 262 5.43 -9.53 -18.48
CA TRP A 262 5.51 -10.53 -17.44
C TRP A 262 6.16 -9.90 -16.22
N ASP A 263 5.35 -9.55 -15.25
CA ASP A 263 5.80 -8.84 -14.07
C ASP A 263 5.51 -9.63 -12.81
N VAL A 264 6.44 -9.60 -11.88
CA VAL A 264 6.26 -10.07 -10.50
C VAL A 264 6.87 -9.05 -9.58
N VAL A 265 6.06 -8.45 -8.74
CA VAL A 265 6.45 -7.39 -7.83
C VAL A 265 6.22 -7.86 -6.40
N VAL A 266 7.25 -7.76 -5.57
CA VAL A 266 7.20 -7.99 -4.12
C VAL A 266 7.59 -6.70 -3.41
N LEU A 267 6.71 -6.21 -2.56
CA LEU A 267 6.91 -4.96 -1.83
C LEU A 267 6.55 -5.14 -0.36
N THR A 268 7.48 -4.76 0.52
CA THR A 268 7.31 -4.74 1.99
C THR A 268 7.88 -3.44 2.56
N PRO A 269 7.65 -3.13 3.84
CA PRO A 269 8.26 -1.95 4.48
C PRO A 269 9.79 -1.89 4.35
N HIS A 270 10.48 -3.02 4.34
CA HIS A 270 11.95 -3.10 4.35
C HIS A 270 12.56 -3.86 3.17
N PHE A 271 11.75 -4.51 2.32
CA PHE A 271 12.22 -5.21 1.12
C PHE A 271 11.42 -4.79 -0.11
N ALA A 272 12.10 -4.72 -1.25
CA ALA A 272 11.49 -4.40 -2.52
C ALA A 272 12.22 -5.17 -3.64
N ALA A 273 11.49 -5.91 -4.46
CA ALA A 273 12.01 -6.60 -5.63
C ALA A 273 10.96 -6.68 -6.74
N ALA A 274 11.40 -6.53 -7.97
CA ALA A 274 10.54 -6.73 -9.14
C ALA A 274 11.29 -7.41 -10.28
N LEU A 275 10.66 -8.41 -10.87
CA LEU A 275 10.93 -8.92 -12.19
C LEU A 275 9.98 -8.20 -13.14
N LEU A 276 10.52 -7.42 -14.06
CA LEU A 276 9.76 -6.67 -15.06
C LEU A 276 10.23 -7.11 -16.43
N ALA A 277 9.37 -7.71 -17.24
CA ALA A 277 9.77 -8.31 -18.51
C ALA A 277 8.76 -8.02 -19.62
N ARG A 278 9.28 -7.84 -20.84
CA ARG A 278 8.50 -7.63 -22.06
C ARG A 278 8.77 -8.74 -23.05
N ASP A 279 7.70 -9.29 -23.60
CA ASP A 279 7.74 -10.31 -24.64
C ASP A 279 8.41 -9.75 -25.92
N LEU A 280 9.32 -10.51 -26.49
CA LEU A 280 9.98 -10.17 -27.76
C LEU A 280 9.20 -10.64 -29.01
N GLY A 281 8.07 -11.33 -28.81
CA GLY A 281 7.18 -11.75 -29.90
C GLY A 281 7.72 -12.96 -30.73
N ASP A 282 8.53 -13.79 -30.12
CA ASP A 282 9.09 -14.98 -30.84
C ASP A 282 7.98 -15.94 -31.30
N THR A 283 8.16 -16.48 -32.50
CA THR A 283 7.31 -17.53 -33.07
C THR A 283 8.00 -18.89 -32.86
N GLY A 284 7.72 -19.57 -31.80
CA GLY A 284 8.33 -20.86 -31.47
C GLY A 284 7.61 -21.57 -30.34
N PRO A 285 8.18 -22.67 -29.80
CA PRO A 285 7.60 -23.31 -28.63
C PRO A 285 7.45 -22.33 -27.49
N ASP A 286 6.29 -22.30 -26.80
CA ASP A 286 5.96 -21.35 -25.76
C ASP A 286 7.01 -21.31 -24.64
N ALA A 287 7.60 -22.44 -24.28
CA ALA A 287 8.64 -22.52 -23.25
C ALA A 287 9.96 -21.83 -23.62
N ASP A 288 10.22 -21.64 -24.89
CA ASP A 288 11.47 -21.07 -25.43
C ASP A 288 11.30 -19.61 -25.88
N ARG A 289 10.06 -19.04 -25.76
CA ARG A 289 9.80 -17.62 -26.00
C ARG A 289 10.74 -16.76 -25.15
N ARG A 290 11.31 -15.72 -25.76
CA ARG A 290 12.26 -14.83 -25.12
C ARG A 290 11.60 -13.54 -24.67
N PHE A 291 12.14 -13.03 -23.60
CA PHE A 291 11.71 -11.78 -22.99
C PHE A 291 12.92 -10.88 -22.75
N SER A 292 12.75 -9.59 -22.99
CA SER A 292 13.66 -8.57 -22.47
C SER A 292 13.23 -8.28 -21.03
N TYR A 293 14.14 -8.38 -20.06
CA TYR A 293 13.77 -8.24 -18.64
C TYR A 293 14.80 -7.49 -17.81
N ALA A 294 14.31 -6.90 -16.72
CA ALA A 294 15.09 -6.42 -15.60
C ALA A 294 14.65 -7.13 -14.32
N LEU A 295 15.61 -7.51 -13.49
CA LEU A 295 15.38 -7.85 -12.08
C LEU A 295 15.96 -6.71 -11.26
N THR A 296 15.09 -5.98 -10.56
CA THR A 296 15.45 -4.76 -9.82
C THR A 296 15.05 -4.86 -8.35
N TYR A 297 15.90 -4.29 -7.51
CA TYR A 297 15.67 -4.12 -6.06
C TYR A 297 15.62 -2.63 -5.71
N HIS A 298 15.59 -1.77 -6.71
CA HIS A 298 15.52 -0.32 -6.50
C HIS A 298 14.11 0.06 -6.05
N ARG A 299 14.00 0.46 -4.76
CA ARG A 299 12.73 0.65 -4.07
C ARG A 299 11.75 1.55 -4.81
N ASP A 300 12.17 2.72 -5.26
CA ASP A 300 11.28 3.66 -5.95
C ASP A 300 10.73 3.09 -7.28
N THR A 301 11.54 2.31 -7.99
CA THR A 301 11.10 1.61 -9.20
C THR A 301 10.08 0.53 -8.87
N VAL A 302 10.30 -0.25 -7.80
CA VAL A 302 9.39 -1.32 -7.35
C VAL A 302 8.07 -0.73 -6.85
N VAL A 303 8.10 0.36 -6.10
CA VAL A 303 6.89 1.08 -5.63
C VAL A 303 6.08 1.58 -6.82
N ARG A 304 6.71 2.19 -7.83
CA ARG A 304 6.01 2.64 -9.05
C ARG A 304 5.44 1.48 -9.85
N ALA A 305 6.17 0.37 -9.98
CA ALA A 305 5.68 -0.85 -10.64
C ALA A 305 4.48 -1.46 -9.90
N ALA A 306 4.53 -1.53 -8.56
CA ALA A 306 3.41 -1.95 -7.74
C ALA A 306 2.20 -1.02 -7.93
N GLY A 307 2.40 0.30 -7.89
CA GLY A 307 1.36 1.30 -8.13
C GLY A 307 0.71 1.13 -9.51
N ALA A 308 1.50 0.91 -10.55
CA ALA A 308 1.02 0.67 -11.91
C ALA A 308 0.11 -0.58 -11.99
N LEU A 309 0.46 -1.68 -11.31
CA LEU A 309 -0.38 -2.87 -11.26
C LEU A 309 -1.64 -2.65 -10.40
N LEU A 310 -1.48 -2.14 -9.18
CA LEU A 310 -2.60 -1.99 -8.25
C LEU A 310 -3.62 -0.93 -8.71
N SER A 311 -3.22 0.06 -9.50
CA SER A 311 -4.14 1.03 -10.11
C SER A 311 -5.15 0.40 -11.08
N ARG A 312 -4.92 -0.83 -11.51
CA ARG A 312 -5.80 -1.63 -12.38
C ARG A 312 -6.74 -2.56 -11.60
N ILE A 313 -6.57 -2.68 -10.28
CA ILE A 313 -7.44 -3.49 -9.41
C ILE A 313 -8.68 -2.65 -9.05
N VAL A 314 -9.72 -2.77 -9.84
CA VAL A 314 -11.02 -2.13 -9.60
C VAL A 314 -12.00 -3.15 -8.99
N PRO A 315 -12.98 -2.72 -8.15
CA PRO A 315 -14.01 -3.61 -7.62
C PRO A 315 -14.74 -4.31 -8.74
N ALA A 316 -15.09 -5.58 -8.55
CA ALA A 316 -16.01 -6.25 -9.45
C ALA A 316 -17.39 -5.57 -9.37
N ALA A 317 -18.15 -5.55 -10.47
CA ALA A 317 -19.44 -4.86 -10.59
C ALA A 317 -20.54 -5.35 -9.61
N GLY A 318 -20.23 -6.28 -8.70
CA GLY A 318 -21.11 -6.79 -7.65
C GLY A 318 -20.71 -6.40 -6.22
N ASP A 319 -19.54 -5.79 -6.02
CA ASP A 319 -18.99 -5.48 -4.67
C ASP A 319 -19.46 -4.12 -4.10
N VAL A 320 -20.35 -3.44 -4.79
CA VAL A 320 -20.94 -2.19 -4.30
C VAL A 320 -22.06 -2.55 -3.31
N GLN A 321 -21.70 -2.86 -2.06
CA GLN A 321 -22.67 -2.76 -0.97
C GLN A 321 -23.00 -1.26 -0.78
N PRO A 322 -24.31 -0.87 -0.79
CA PRO A 322 -24.68 0.50 -0.44
C PRO A 322 -24.22 0.76 1.00
N ALA A 323 -23.59 1.91 1.22
CA ALA A 323 -23.19 2.37 2.54
C ALA A 323 -24.38 2.25 3.49
N THR A 324 -24.28 1.43 4.52
CA THR A 324 -25.26 1.35 5.58
C THR A 324 -25.19 2.68 6.33
N VAL A 325 -26.15 3.55 6.11
CA VAL A 325 -26.35 4.78 6.87
C VAL A 325 -26.61 4.34 8.32
N THR A 326 -25.60 4.45 9.17
CA THR A 326 -25.78 4.30 10.60
C THR A 326 -26.49 5.55 11.07
N GLU A 327 -27.73 5.39 11.56
CA GLU A 327 -28.51 6.47 12.17
C GLU A 327 -27.70 7.19 13.27
N PRO A 328 -27.85 8.53 13.40
CA PRO A 328 -27.19 9.26 14.48
C PRO A 328 -27.76 8.77 15.81
N LEU A 329 -26.86 8.47 16.76
CA LEU A 329 -27.21 8.22 18.14
C LEU A 329 -28.09 9.37 18.66
N ARG A 330 -29.36 9.07 18.89
CA ARG A 330 -30.29 9.97 19.63
C ARG A 330 -29.80 10.09 21.05
N ASP A 331 -29.73 11.32 21.51
CA ASP A 331 -29.49 11.74 22.88
C ASP A 331 -30.15 10.80 23.91
N ALA A 332 -29.33 10.29 24.81
CA ALA A 332 -29.81 9.78 26.08
C ALA A 332 -29.48 10.85 27.15
N ALA A 333 -30.56 11.40 27.71
CA ALA A 333 -30.58 12.37 28.79
C ALA A 333 -29.89 11.89 30.08
#